data_ad9ccfbfac1cbb13a56d247e4cf5779a
#
_entry.id   ad9ccfbfac1cbb13a56d247e4cf5779a
#
_cell.length_a   1.000
_cell.length_b   1.000
_cell.length_c   1.000
_cell.angle_alpha   90.00
_cell.angle_beta   90.00
_cell.angle_gamma   90.00
#
_symmetry.space_group_name_H-M   'P 1'
#
loop_
_entity.id
_entity.type
_entity.pdbx_description
1 polymer ?
#
loop_
_entity_poly.entity_id
_entity_poly.type
_entity_poly.pdbx_seq_one_letter_code
_entity_poly.pdbx_strand_id
1 'polypeptide(L)'
;MSGQTRAVLAAAIFALAIPAAAQAPAPVTAFDGKYVGVSAHIAKSTGHGRQCPRQHAPEALTITNGSVQSSGKEKWTGTVGPQGNVILRNKLSMRVDARIDPQGTITGRYQGPACMVDYVWRKQPM
;
A
#
# COMPACT_ATOMS: atom_id res chain seq x y z
N MET A 1 -48.11 60.71 6.69
CA MET A 1 -47.32 59.90 5.73
C MET A 1 -46.30 59.09 6.49
N SER A 2 -46.59 57.85 6.69
CA SER A 2 -45.71 56.93 7.42
C SER A 2 -44.75 56.25 6.45
N GLY A 3 -43.48 56.61 6.54
CA GLY A 3 -42.44 55.90 5.83
C GLY A 3 -42.16 54.56 6.55
N GLN A 4 -42.58 53.49 5.95
CA GLN A 4 -42.21 52.16 6.45
C GLN A 4 -40.76 51.85 5.98
N THR A 5 -39.86 51.91 6.91
CA THR A 5 -38.51 51.42 6.72
C THR A 5 -38.59 49.88 6.84
N ARG A 6 -38.54 49.19 5.72
CA ARG A 6 -38.36 47.75 5.72
C ARG A 6 -36.87 47.47 5.99
N ALA A 7 -36.59 47.02 7.21
CA ALA A 7 -35.30 46.47 7.52
C ALA A 7 -35.18 45.08 6.82
N VAL A 8 -34.35 45.03 5.79
CA VAL A 8 -33.99 43.74 5.19
C VAL A 8 -32.91 43.13 6.06
N LEU A 9 -33.29 42.14 6.87
CA LEU A 9 -32.36 41.28 7.56
C LEU A 9 -31.70 40.34 6.56
N ALA A 10 -30.51 40.72 6.13
CA ALA A 10 -29.67 39.80 5.38
C ALA A 10 -29.10 38.75 6.33
N ALA A 11 -29.67 37.57 6.32
CA ALA A 11 -29.08 36.44 7.04
C ALA A 11 -27.80 36.02 6.32
N ALA A 12 -26.66 36.37 6.88
CA ALA A 12 -25.38 35.86 6.39
C ALA A 12 -25.25 34.41 6.81
N ILE A 13 -25.46 33.50 5.86
CA ILE A 13 -25.19 32.09 6.09
C ILE A 13 -23.69 31.90 6.01
N PHE A 14 -23.04 31.79 7.17
CA PHE A 14 -21.65 31.38 7.22
C PHE A 14 -21.58 29.86 6.97
N ALA A 15 -21.27 29.48 5.74
CA ALA A 15 -20.92 28.09 5.46
C ALA A 15 -19.53 27.86 6.08
N LEU A 16 -19.48 27.10 7.18
CA LEU A 16 -18.23 26.61 7.74
C LEU A 16 -17.65 25.58 6.77
N ALA A 17 -16.81 26.03 5.85
CA ALA A 17 -16.03 25.13 5.05
C ALA A 17 -14.93 24.53 5.94
N ILE A 18 -15.07 23.25 6.30
CA ILE A 18 -13.99 22.50 6.97
C ILE A 18 -12.88 22.30 5.93
N PRO A 19 -11.65 22.80 6.18
CA PRO A 19 -10.58 22.57 5.23
C PRO A 19 -10.32 21.08 5.08
N ALA A 20 -10.24 20.59 3.83
CA ALA A 20 -9.98 19.17 3.54
C ALA A 20 -8.68 18.65 4.18
N ALA A 21 -7.72 19.54 4.46
CA ALA A 21 -6.46 19.23 5.12
C ALA A 21 -6.60 18.84 6.60
N ALA A 22 -7.75 19.10 7.23
CA ALA A 22 -7.99 18.77 8.64
C ALA A 22 -8.53 17.35 8.85
N GLN A 23 -8.84 16.62 7.77
CA GLN A 23 -9.32 15.25 7.85
C GLN A 23 -8.15 14.29 7.57
N ALA A 24 -7.81 13.46 8.57
CA ALA A 24 -6.91 12.35 8.35
C ALA A 24 -7.52 11.43 7.28
N PRO A 25 -6.74 10.98 6.26
CA PRO A 25 -7.25 10.02 5.29
C PRO A 25 -7.72 8.75 6.02
N ALA A 26 -8.87 8.23 5.62
CA ALA A 26 -9.38 6.96 6.15
C ALA A 26 -8.36 5.85 5.89
N PRO A 27 -8.13 4.92 6.84
CA PRO A 27 -7.26 3.78 6.62
C PRO A 27 -7.74 2.96 5.43
N VAL A 28 -6.80 2.48 4.61
CA VAL A 28 -7.11 1.58 3.51
C VAL A 28 -7.31 0.18 4.07
N THR A 29 -8.54 -0.31 4.07
CA THR A 29 -8.89 -1.64 4.62
C THR A 29 -9.28 -2.65 3.54
N ALA A 30 -9.48 -2.20 2.31
CA ALA A 30 -9.95 -3.05 1.21
C ALA A 30 -9.03 -4.23 0.92
N PHE A 31 -7.76 -4.12 1.26
CA PHE A 31 -6.74 -5.13 0.97
C PHE A 31 -6.33 -5.93 2.20
N ASP A 32 -6.96 -5.70 3.35
CA ASP A 32 -6.61 -6.39 4.59
C ASP A 32 -6.78 -7.89 4.47
N GLY A 33 -5.86 -8.63 5.06
CA GLY A 33 -5.86 -10.07 5.08
C GLY A 33 -4.46 -10.66 5.14
N LYS A 34 -4.41 -11.98 5.05
CA LYS A 34 -3.17 -12.75 5.01
C LYS A 34 -2.88 -13.20 3.59
N TYR A 35 -1.66 -13.00 3.16
CA TYR A 35 -1.18 -13.32 1.82
C TYR A 35 -0.03 -14.31 1.92
N VAL A 36 -0.15 -15.44 1.24
CA VAL A 36 0.87 -16.49 1.24
C VAL A 36 1.81 -16.27 0.08
N GLY A 37 3.10 -16.45 0.31
CA GLY A 37 4.09 -16.42 -0.76
C GLY A 37 3.91 -17.59 -1.71
N VAL A 38 3.85 -17.31 -3.01
CA VAL A 38 3.64 -18.32 -4.06
C VAL A 38 4.94 -18.61 -4.78
N SER A 39 5.65 -17.59 -5.21
CA SER A 39 6.85 -17.77 -6.01
C SER A 39 7.79 -16.58 -5.93
N ALA A 40 9.05 -16.84 -6.20
CA ALA A 40 10.07 -15.86 -6.50
C ALA A 40 10.79 -16.33 -7.77
N HIS A 41 10.88 -15.44 -8.76
CA HIS A 41 11.50 -15.73 -10.05
C HIS A 41 12.53 -14.68 -10.40
N ILE A 42 13.75 -15.11 -10.70
CA ILE A 42 14.79 -14.19 -11.19
C ILE A 42 14.47 -13.82 -12.63
N ALA A 43 14.02 -12.56 -12.82
CA ALA A 43 13.70 -12.05 -14.16
C ALA A 43 14.95 -11.63 -14.93
N LYS A 44 16.00 -11.20 -14.22
CA LYS A 44 17.26 -10.80 -14.81
C LYS A 44 18.39 -10.97 -13.80
N SER A 45 19.54 -11.48 -14.27
CA SER A 45 20.74 -11.63 -13.44
C SER A 45 21.96 -11.29 -14.29
N THR A 46 22.94 -10.62 -13.66
CA THR A 46 24.23 -10.31 -14.30
C THR A 46 25.27 -11.45 -14.16
N GLY A 47 24.86 -12.59 -13.60
CA GLY A 47 25.74 -13.74 -13.39
C GLY A 47 26.52 -13.73 -12.08
N HIS A 48 26.40 -12.70 -11.28
CA HIS A 48 27.02 -12.63 -9.96
C HIS A 48 26.03 -13.10 -8.87
N GLY A 49 25.76 -14.41 -8.84
CA GLY A 49 24.68 -15.03 -8.06
C GLY A 49 24.70 -14.78 -6.56
N ARG A 50 25.77 -14.23 -5.98
CA ARG A 50 25.84 -13.92 -4.56
C ARG A 50 24.99 -12.71 -4.14
N GLN A 51 24.56 -11.88 -5.08
CA GLN A 51 23.80 -10.66 -4.81
C GLN A 51 22.32 -10.80 -5.13
N CYS A 52 21.87 -11.95 -5.63
CA CYS A 52 20.47 -12.21 -5.88
C CYS A 52 19.81 -12.83 -4.66
N PRO A 53 18.62 -12.36 -4.27
CA PRO A 53 17.82 -13.05 -3.26
C PRO A 53 17.54 -14.49 -3.67
N ARG A 54 17.40 -15.37 -2.67
CA ARG A 54 17.13 -16.79 -2.92
C ARG A 54 15.79 -16.97 -3.63
N GLN A 55 15.73 -17.96 -4.53
CA GLN A 55 14.53 -18.27 -5.33
C GLN A 55 13.58 -19.20 -4.58
N HIS A 56 13.11 -18.84 -3.41
CA HIS A 56 12.00 -19.54 -2.77
C HIS A 56 10.83 -18.61 -2.58
N ALA A 57 9.65 -19.19 -2.42
CA ALA A 57 8.46 -18.43 -2.12
C ALA A 57 8.75 -17.43 -0.99
N PRO A 58 8.35 -16.18 -1.14
CA PRO A 58 8.57 -15.17 -0.11
C PRO A 58 7.76 -15.48 1.14
N GLU A 59 8.15 -14.87 2.26
CA GLU A 59 7.42 -15.00 3.52
C GLU A 59 6.00 -14.46 3.39
N ALA A 60 5.06 -15.07 4.14
CA ALA A 60 3.68 -14.60 4.19
C ALA A 60 3.61 -13.15 4.68
N LEU A 61 2.70 -12.40 4.11
CA LEU A 61 2.42 -11.02 4.49
C LEU A 61 1.06 -10.93 5.16
N THR A 62 0.96 -10.09 6.18
CA THR A 62 -0.32 -9.71 6.78
C THR A 62 -0.53 -8.22 6.56
N ILE A 63 -1.70 -7.87 6.03
CA ILE A 63 -2.09 -6.48 5.82
C ILE A 63 -3.20 -6.13 6.79
N THR A 64 -2.98 -5.11 7.61
CA THR A 64 -3.95 -4.60 8.57
C THR A 64 -4.02 -3.08 8.47
N ASN A 65 -5.19 -2.55 8.13
CA ASN A 65 -5.40 -1.11 7.94
C ASN A 65 -4.38 -0.49 6.98
N GLY A 66 -4.04 -1.21 5.92
CA GLY A 66 -3.07 -0.77 4.93
C GLY A 66 -1.62 -0.88 5.35
N SER A 67 -1.33 -1.42 6.52
CA SER A 67 0.02 -1.68 7.00
C SER A 67 0.41 -3.13 6.74
N VAL A 68 1.57 -3.35 6.15
CA VAL A 68 2.05 -4.68 5.75
C VAL A 68 3.17 -5.13 6.67
N GLN A 69 3.08 -6.38 7.12
CA GLN A 69 4.13 -7.03 7.91
C GLN A 69 4.31 -8.48 7.44
N SER A 70 5.53 -8.96 7.41
CA SER A 70 5.82 -10.38 7.17
C SER A 70 5.94 -11.15 8.49
N SER A 71 5.74 -12.46 8.39
CA SER A 71 5.75 -13.35 9.56
C SER A 71 7.12 -13.92 9.90
N GLY A 72 8.13 -13.70 9.09
CA GLY A 72 9.40 -14.42 9.17
C GLY A 72 10.63 -13.55 9.45
N LYS A 73 11.78 -14.08 9.11
CA LYS A 73 13.09 -13.51 9.42
C LYS A 73 13.48 -12.32 8.54
N GLU A 74 12.90 -12.21 7.34
CA GLU A 74 13.22 -11.14 6.40
C GLU A 74 12.61 -9.81 6.84
N LYS A 75 11.59 -9.86 7.64
CA LYS A 75 10.92 -8.69 8.24
C LYS A 75 10.53 -7.63 7.20
N TRP A 76 9.75 -8.05 6.24
CA TRP A 76 9.14 -7.13 5.28
C TRP A 76 8.13 -6.26 5.99
N THR A 77 8.21 -4.97 5.75
CA THR A 77 7.22 -3.97 6.21
C THR A 77 6.86 -3.08 5.04
N GLY A 78 5.69 -2.50 5.10
CA GLY A 78 5.26 -1.61 4.03
C GLY A 78 3.89 -1.03 4.25
N THR A 79 3.43 -0.34 3.23
CA THR A 79 2.12 0.30 3.21
C THR A 79 1.41 0.02 1.89
N VAL A 80 0.09 0.00 1.94
CA VAL A 80 -0.78 -0.17 0.77
C VAL A 80 -1.49 1.15 0.52
N GLY A 81 -1.39 1.64 -0.72
CA GLY A 81 -2.16 2.79 -1.17
C GLY A 81 -3.59 2.40 -1.57
N PRO A 82 -4.50 3.40 -1.72
CA PRO A 82 -5.91 3.14 -2.01
C PRO A 82 -6.15 2.47 -3.37
N GLN A 83 -5.18 2.51 -4.27
CA GLN A 83 -5.25 1.88 -5.59
C GLN A 83 -4.55 0.52 -5.64
N GLY A 84 -4.15 -0.03 -4.49
CA GLY A 84 -3.46 -1.31 -4.41
C GLY A 84 -1.95 -1.23 -4.64
N ASN A 85 -1.36 -0.06 -4.66
CA ASN A 85 0.09 0.10 -4.74
C ASN A 85 0.72 -0.27 -3.41
N VAL A 86 1.75 -1.10 -3.43
CA VAL A 86 2.46 -1.57 -2.24
C VAL A 86 3.95 -1.27 -2.38
N ILE A 87 4.52 -0.72 -1.35
CA ILE A 87 5.97 -0.59 -1.23
C ILE A 87 6.39 -1.40 -0.03
N LEU A 88 7.28 -2.38 -0.25
CA LEU A 88 7.83 -3.23 0.79
C LEU A 88 9.31 -2.93 0.99
N ARG A 89 9.75 -2.97 2.23
CA ARG A 89 11.16 -2.90 2.60
C ARG A 89 11.46 -3.96 3.65
N ASN A 90 12.63 -4.53 3.60
CA ASN A 90 13.07 -5.48 4.61
C ASN A 90 14.20 -4.90 5.49
N LYS A 91 14.66 -5.69 6.46
CA LYS A 91 15.74 -5.28 7.36
C LYS A 91 17.09 -4.99 6.66
N LEU A 92 17.27 -5.49 5.44
CA LEU A 92 18.46 -5.25 4.61
C LEU A 92 18.30 -4.05 3.68
N SER A 93 17.24 -3.27 3.86
CA SER A 93 16.89 -2.12 3.02
C SER A 93 16.58 -2.47 1.56
N MET A 94 16.26 -3.73 1.28
CA MET A 94 15.74 -4.13 -0.02
C MET A 94 14.35 -3.53 -0.20
N ARG A 95 14.09 -3.02 -1.39
CA ARG A 95 12.79 -2.45 -1.74
C ARG A 95 12.11 -3.30 -2.81
N VAL A 96 10.86 -3.62 -2.57
CA VAL A 96 9.99 -4.27 -3.55
C VAL A 96 8.83 -3.33 -3.87
N ASP A 97 8.67 -2.99 -5.13
CA ASP A 97 7.50 -2.28 -5.64
C ASP A 97 6.49 -3.31 -6.10
N ALA A 98 5.30 -3.27 -5.53
CA ALA A 98 4.29 -4.28 -5.74
C ALA A 98 2.91 -3.66 -5.99
N ARG A 99 1.99 -4.48 -6.44
CA ARG A 99 0.60 -4.12 -6.66
C ARG A 99 -0.31 -5.27 -6.29
N ILE A 100 -1.44 -4.96 -5.69
CA ILE A 100 -2.49 -5.92 -5.38
C ILE A 100 -3.60 -5.77 -6.41
N ASP A 101 -4.00 -6.87 -7.05
CA ASP A 101 -5.12 -6.90 -7.97
C ASP A 101 -6.44 -7.19 -7.23
N PRO A 102 -7.61 -7.02 -7.90
CA PRO A 102 -8.91 -7.29 -7.28
C PRO A 102 -9.10 -8.74 -6.84
N GLN A 103 -8.36 -9.70 -7.38
CA GLN A 103 -8.45 -11.11 -7.01
C GLN A 103 -7.60 -11.47 -5.79
N GLY A 104 -6.86 -10.51 -5.25
CA GLY A 104 -6.01 -10.72 -4.07
C GLY A 104 -4.64 -11.30 -4.40
N THR A 105 -4.14 -11.07 -5.60
CA THR A 105 -2.77 -11.42 -5.98
C THR A 105 -1.88 -10.20 -5.84
N ILE A 106 -0.78 -10.33 -5.11
CA ILE A 106 0.26 -9.33 -5.02
C ILE A 106 1.39 -9.73 -5.96
N THR A 107 1.72 -8.87 -6.90
CA THR A 107 2.88 -9.03 -7.78
C THR A 107 3.87 -7.92 -7.48
N GLY A 108 5.10 -8.28 -7.15
CA GLY A 108 6.11 -7.31 -6.78
C GLY A 108 7.43 -7.56 -7.48
N ARG A 109 8.21 -6.50 -7.65
CA ARG A 109 9.54 -6.58 -8.25
C ARG A 109 10.59 -5.95 -7.36
N TYR A 110 11.60 -6.73 -7.05
CA TYR A 110 12.86 -6.25 -6.52
C TYR A 110 13.79 -5.94 -7.67
N GLN A 111 14.31 -4.73 -7.70
CA GLN A 111 15.29 -4.30 -8.71
C GLN A 111 16.57 -3.91 -8.00
N GLY A 112 17.51 -4.83 -7.98
CA GLY A 112 18.82 -4.63 -7.39
C GLY A 112 19.89 -4.35 -8.43
N PRO A 113 21.14 -4.06 -8.00
CA PRO A 113 22.24 -3.78 -8.91
C PRO A 113 22.66 -4.99 -9.73
N ALA A 114 22.45 -6.20 -9.23
CA ALA A 114 22.91 -7.44 -9.88
C ALA A 114 21.77 -8.30 -10.43
N CYS A 115 20.53 -8.11 -9.96
CA CYS A 115 19.40 -8.92 -10.41
C CYS A 115 18.07 -8.24 -10.19
N MET A 116 17.06 -8.74 -10.90
CA MET A 116 15.66 -8.41 -10.73
C MET A 116 14.92 -9.68 -10.35
N VAL A 117 14.08 -9.60 -9.33
CA VAL A 117 13.30 -10.74 -8.85
C VAL A 117 11.82 -10.37 -8.81
N ASP A 118 11.01 -11.22 -9.42
CA ASP A 118 9.56 -11.10 -9.37
C ASP A 118 8.99 -12.00 -8.29
N TYR A 119 8.24 -11.40 -7.36
CA TYR A 119 7.59 -12.08 -6.27
C TYR A 119 6.08 -12.12 -6.47
N VAL A 120 5.46 -13.21 -6.05
CA VAL A 120 4.01 -13.38 -6.09
C VAL A 120 3.51 -13.87 -4.73
N TRP A 121 2.47 -13.24 -4.23
CA TRP A 121 1.71 -13.66 -3.06
C TRP A 121 0.24 -13.79 -3.43
N ARG A 122 -0.48 -14.64 -2.73
CA ARG A 122 -1.93 -14.78 -2.86
C ARG A 122 -2.64 -14.68 -1.54
N LYS A 123 -3.75 -13.96 -1.55
CA LYS A 123 -4.62 -13.85 -0.39
C LYS A 123 -5.19 -15.22 -0.03
N GLN A 124 -5.09 -15.57 1.24
CA GLN A 124 -5.75 -16.77 1.75
C GLN A 124 -7.26 -16.52 1.84
N PRO A 125 -8.09 -17.49 1.43
CA PRO A 125 -9.52 -17.41 1.70
C PRO A 125 -9.75 -17.42 3.21
N MET A 126 -10.73 -16.62 3.62
CA MET A 126 -11.16 -16.59 5.02
C MET A 126 -12.06 -17.78 5.34
#